data_209ecf3321725ce851d727f3dc81aa0e
#
_entry.id   209ecf3321725ce851d727f3dc81aa0e
#
_cell.length_a   1.000
_cell.length_b   1.000
_cell.length_c   1.000
_cell.angle_alpha   90.00
_cell.angle_beta   90.00
_cell.angle_gamma   90.00
#
_symmetry.space_group_name_H-M   'P 1'
#
loop_
_entity.id
_entity.type
_entity.pdbx_description
1 polymer ?
#
loop_
_entity_poly.entity_id
_entity_poly.type
_entity_poly.pdbx_seq_one_letter_code
_entity_poly.pdbx_strand_id
1 'polypeptide(L)'
;MNEKKFTEVFNKYNRLVRKMVISRSGNDMLAEEICQQVFLQYFEQMNNISEELIQPWLLLTTRNMVYDYLRKMQVRKDTHSINGIEDFMVIHEDNTERVITRLSHNMLTERILEELYDKKKEWYYVIMDICILQMSYEEAAKHLNIEVQVLRARLYRARRYIRNYK
;
A
#
# COMPACT_ATOMS: atom_id res chain seq x y z
N MET A 1 26.40 -9.71 4.97
CA MET A 1 25.21 -10.49 4.51
C MET A 1 24.01 -9.61 4.25
N ASN A 2 23.73 -8.64 5.10
CA ASN A 2 22.58 -7.72 4.96
C ASN A 2 22.67 -6.78 3.74
N GLU A 3 23.85 -6.25 3.42
CA GLU A 3 24.01 -5.34 2.27
C GLU A 3 23.67 -6.00 0.92
N LYS A 4 24.06 -7.26 0.73
CA LYS A 4 23.77 -8.00 -0.51
C LYS A 4 22.27 -8.22 -0.67
N LYS A 5 21.59 -8.67 0.38
CA LYS A 5 20.12 -8.84 0.38
C LYS A 5 19.39 -7.51 0.16
N PHE A 6 19.85 -6.43 0.80
CA PHE A 6 19.31 -5.10 0.58
C PHE A 6 19.45 -4.66 -0.87
N THR A 7 20.64 -4.80 -1.46
CA THR A 7 20.93 -4.41 -2.84
C THR A 7 20.04 -5.16 -3.84
N GLU A 8 19.83 -6.47 -3.63
CA GLU A 8 18.94 -7.28 -4.46
C GLU A 8 17.49 -6.76 -4.40
N VAL A 9 16.98 -6.49 -3.21
CA VAL A 9 15.63 -5.96 -3.00
C VAL A 9 15.49 -4.56 -3.58
N PHE A 10 16.47 -3.69 -3.35
CA PHE A 10 16.49 -2.34 -3.91
C PHE A 10 16.43 -2.37 -5.44
N ASN A 11 17.30 -3.13 -6.08
CA ASN A 11 17.34 -3.24 -7.54
C ASN A 11 16.04 -3.81 -8.11
N LYS A 12 15.42 -4.76 -7.41
CA LYS A 12 14.16 -5.39 -7.83
C LYS A 12 12.96 -4.46 -7.72
N TYR A 13 12.86 -3.67 -6.65
CA TYR A 13 11.64 -2.94 -6.31
C TYR A 13 11.71 -1.42 -6.42
N ASN A 14 12.89 -0.81 -6.53
CA ASN A 14 13.04 0.64 -6.61
C ASN A 14 12.18 1.27 -7.71
N ARG A 15 12.18 0.69 -8.91
CA ARG A 15 11.38 1.19 -10.03
C ARG A 15 9.87 1.13 -9.73
N LEU A 16 9.42 0.08 -9.04
CA LEU A 16 8.00 -0.11 -8.67
C LEU A 16 7.58 0.92 -7.62
N VAL A 17 8.37 1.11 -6.58
CA VAL A 17 8.16 2.12 -5.53
C VAL A 17 8.08 3.51 -6.14
N ARG A 18 9.07 3.90 -6.96
CA ARG A 18 9.11 5.20 -7.65
C ARG A 18 7.89 5.43 -8.53
N LYS A 19 7.51 4.45 -9.35
CA LYS A 19 6.33 4.52 -10.21
C LYS A 19 5.05 4.75 -9.39
N MET A 20 4.93 4.10 -8.23
CA MET A 20 3.80 4.25 -7.35
C MET A 20 3.71 5.67 -6.77
N VAL A 21 4.82 6.27 -6.37
CA VAL A 21 4.82 7.66 -5.87
C VAL A 21 4.44 8.64 -6.98
N ILE A 22 5.06 8.52 -8.16
CA ILE A 22 4.80 9.41 -9.30
C ILE A 22 3.33 9.34 -9.72
N SER A 23 2.76 8.13 -9.80
CA SER A 23 1.36 7.95 -10.22
C SER A 23 0.36 8.63 -9.27
N ARG A 24 0.74 8.87 -8.02
CA ARG A 24 -0.14 9.46 -7.00
C ARG A 24 0.12 10.93 -6.73
N SER A 25 1.37 11.35 -6.83
CA SER A 25 1.79 12.73 -6.51
C SER A 25 2.03 13.60 -7.73
N GLY A 26 2.27 12.98 -8.90
CA GLY A 26 2.71 13.70 -10.09
C GLY A 26 4.08 14.38 -9.95
N ASN A 27 4.84 14.08 -8.88
CA ASN A 27 6.07 14.77 -8.52
C ASN A 27 7.26 13.82 -8.44
N ASP A 28 8.22 14.01 -9.35
CA ASP A 28 9.40 13.15 -9.48
C ASP A 28 10.43 13.38 -8.36
N MET A 29 10.58 14.61 -7.88
CA MET A 29 11.46 14.93 -6.74
C MET A 29 10.95 14.28 -5.46
N LEU A 30 9.63 14.32 -5.24
CA LEU A 30 9.00 13.63 -4.12
C LEU A 30 9.19 12.11 -4.22
N ALA A 31 9.17 11.56 -5.44
CA ALA A 31 9.38 10.14 -5.63
C ALA A 31 10.78 9.70 -5.18
N GLU A 32 11.79 10.50 -5.43
CA GLU A 32 13.16 10.22 -4.97
C GLU A 32 13.25 10.25 -3.44
N GLU A 33 12.72 11.30 -2.82
CA GLU A 33 12.71 11.44 -1.36
C GLU A 33 11.98 10.28 -0.66
N ILE A 34 10.76 9.95 -1.12
CA ILE A 34 9.98 8.85 -0.54
C ILE A 34 10.67 7.51 -0.79
N CYS A 35 11.24 7.27 -1.98
CA CYS A 35 12.00 6.05 -2.23
C CYS A 35 13.14 5.88 -1.23
N GLN A 36 13.94 6.91 -1.00
CA GLN A 36 15.03 6.86 -0.04
C GLN A 36 14.51 6.51 1.37
N GLN A 37 13.44 7.15 1.82
CA GLN A 37 12.84 6.91 3.14
C GLN A 37 12.29 5.49 3.28
N VAL A 38 11.58 4.99 2.26
CA VAL A 38 11.02 3.62 2.24
C VAL A 38 12.13 2.57 2.34
N PHE A 39 13.19 2.73 1.54
CA PHE A 39 14.29 1.77 1.56
C PHE A 39 15.17 1.88 2.80
N LEU A 40 15.27 3.06 3.42
CA LEU A 40 15.92 3.21 4.71
C LEU A 40 15.15 2.46 5.80
N GLN A 41 13.84 2.63 5.88
CA GLN A 41 12.99 1.87 6.81
C GLN A 41 13.05 0.36 6.55
N TYR A 42 13.08 -0.03 5.28
CA TYR A 42 13.27 -1.43 4.93
C TYR A 42 14.61 -1.96 5.45
N PHE A 43 15.69 -1.24 5.27
CA PHE A 43 17.02 -1.64 5.76
C PHE A 43 17.04 -1.86 7.27
N GLU A 44 16.37 -0.98 8.02
CA GLU A 44 16.26 -1.08 9.48
C GLU A 44 15.45 -2.30 9.94
N GLN A 45 14.44 -2.70 9.16
CA GLN A 45 13.48 -3.76 9.54
C GLN A 45 13.66 -5.07 8.76
N MET A 46 14.56 -5.14 7.79
CA MET A 46 14.67 -6.25 6.84
C MET A 46 14.89 -7.63 7.46
N ASN A 47 15.39 -7.69 8.69
CA ASN A 47 15.57 -8.95 9.41
C ASN A 47 14.26 -9.49 10.01
N ASN A 48 13.25 -8.64 10.14
CA ASN A 48 11.95 -8.97 10.71
C ASN A 48 10.88 -9.21 9.63
N ILE A 49 11.19 -8.92 8.36
CA ILE A 49 10.24 -9.04 7.25
C ILE A 49 10.54 -10.34 6.49
N SER A 50 9.57 -11.23 6.42
CA SER A 50 9.68 -12.46 5.62
C SER A 50 9.79 -12.13 4.13
N GLU A 51 10.45 -12.97 3.36
CA GLU A 51 10.77 -12.70 1.94
C GLU A 51 9.52 -12.48 1.10
N GLU A 52 8.46 -13.24 1.37
CA GLU A 52 7.16 -13.15 0.69
C GLU A 52 6.45 -11.83 0.94
N LEU A 53 6.74 -11.17 2.06
CA LEU A 53 6.11 -9.92 2.46
C LEU A 53 6.90 -8.67 2.12
N ILE A 54 8.11 -8.79 1.56
CA ILE A 54 8.93 -7.63 1.20
C ILE A 54 8.18 -6.70 0.25
N GLN A 55 7.62 -7.23 -0.84
CA GLN A 55 6.89 -6.41 -1.81
C GLN A 55 5.66 -5.73 -1.21
N PRO A 56 4.71 -6.44 -0.55
CA PRO A 56 3.57 -5.80 0.08
C PRO A 56 3.98 -4.77 1.13
N TRP A 57 5.00 -5.05 1.91
CA TRP A 57 5.50 -4.12 2.92
C TRP A 57 6.03 -2.83 2.29
N LEU A 58 6.86 -2.92 1.25
CA LEU A 58 7.39 -1.77 0.52
C LEU A 58 6.26 -0.92 -0.07
N LEU A 59 5.28 -1.55 -0.72
CA LEU A 59 4.17 -0.86 -1.36
C LEU A 59 3.26 -0.19 -0.32
N LEU A 60 2.97 -0.85 0.79
CA LEU A 60 2.17 -0.31 1.87
C LEU A 60 2.86 0.89 2.53
N THR A 61 4.15 0.77 2.85
CA THR A 61 4.97 1.84 3.42
C THR A 61 5.02 3.05 2.46
N THR A 62 5.26 2.80 1.17
CA THR A 62 5.24 3.83 0.13
C THR A 62 3.91 4.58 0.10
N ARG A 63 2.81 3.84 0.06
CA ARG A 63 1.46 4.41 0.04
C ARG A 63 1.24 5.34 1.23
N ASN A 64 1.58 4.88 2.43
CA ASN A 64 1.38 5.68 3.64
C ASN A 64 2.19 6.96 3.64
N MET A 65 3.47 6.90 3.23
CA MET A 65 4.31 8.09 3.13
C MET A 65 3.75 9.09 2.12
N VAL A 66 3.25 8.63 0.97
CA VAL A 66 2.59 9.52 -0.01
C VAL A 66 1.36 10.18 0.59
N TYR A 67 0.49 9.43 1.27
CA TYR A 67 -0.71 10.01 1.89
C TYR A 67 -0.38 11.00 3.00
N ASP A 68 0.60 10.70 3.84
CA ASP A 68 1.04 11.62 4.89
C ASP A 68 1.60 12.92 4.30
N TYR A 69 2.35 12.82 3.20
CA TYR A 69 2.84 13.98 2.48
C TYR A 69 1.70 14.82 1.89
N LEU A 70 0.79 14.19 1.17
CA LEU A 70 -0.36 14.88 0.55
C LEU A 70 -1.24 15.54 1.61
N ARG A 71 -1.50 14.88 2.71
CA ARG A 71 -2.25 15.44 3.85
C ARG A 71 -1.56 16.68 4.44
N LYS A 72 -0.24 16.63 4.64
CA LYS A 72 0.54 17.79 5.12
C LYS A 72 0.52 18.96 4.14
N MET A 73 0.56 18.66 2.84
CA MET A 73 0.46 19.67 1.79
C MET A 73 -0.91 20.32 1.75
N GLN A 74 -1.99 19.56 1.96
CA GLN A 74 -3.35 20.06 2.02
C GLN A 74 -3.55 21.01 3.20
N VAL A 75 -3.13 20.62 4.40
CA VAL A 75 -3.18 21.48 5.60
C VAL A 75 -2.42 22.80 5.40
N ARG A 76 -1.28 22.79 4.68
CA ARG A 76 -0.53 24.01 4.36
C ARG A 76 -1.24 24.88 3.31
N LYS A 77 -2.05 24.30 2.41
CA LYS A 77 -2.83 25.05 1.42
C LYS A 77 -4.11 25.64 2.03
N ASP A 78 -4.72 25.00 3.01
CA ASP A 78 -5.91 25.50 3.71
C ASP A 78 -5.60 26.74 4.56
N THR A 79 -4.33 27.03 4.84
CA THR A 79 -3.88 28.33 5.35
C THR A 79 -3.77 29.41 4.25
N HIS A 80 -3.89 29.04 2.95
CA HIS A 80 -3.76 29.98 1.82
C HIS A 80 -4.66 29.63 0.63
N SER A 81 -6.00 29.67 0.77
CA SER A 81 -6.96 29.60 -0.34
C SER A 81 -7.68 28.28 -0.58
N ILE A 82 -8.95 28.36 -0.38
CA ILE A 82 -10.01 27.43 -0.77
C ILE A 82 -10.15 27.51 -2.31
N ASN A 83 -9.85 26.41 -3.01
CA ASN A 83 -10.56 25.91 -4.21
C ASN A 83 -9.69 24.93 -4.99
N GLY A 84 -10.19 23.71 -5.16
CA GLY A 84 -9.74 22.85 -6.27
C GLY A 84 -9.18 21.47 -5.95
N ILE A 85 -9.48 20.84 -4.80
CA ILE A 85 -9.04 19.46 -4.52
C ILE A 85 -10.22 18.56 -4.09
N GLU A 86 -11.43 18.87 -4.50
CA GLU A 86 -12.58 17.97 -4.26
C GLU A 86 -12.57 16.72 -5.14
N ASP A 87 -11.91 16.75 -6.29
CA ASP A 87 -11.93 15.62 -7.25
C ASP A 87 -10.90 14.51 -6.95
N PHE A 88 -9.95 14.74 -6.04
CA PHE A 88 -8.93 13.73 -5.69
C PHE A 88 -9.26 12.91 -4.42
N MET A 89 -10.32 13.29 -3.71
CA MET A 89 -10.75 12.64 -2.46
C MET A 89 -12.03 11.79 -2.59
N VAL A 90 -12.52 11.51 -3.79
CA VAL A 90 -13.54 10.47 -3.98
C VAL A 90 -12.85 9.10 -4.04
N ILE A 91 -12.02 8.83 -3.06
CA ILE A 91 -11.70 7.46 -2.67
C ILE A 91 -12.82 7.09 -1.71
N HIS A 92 -13.66 6.14 -2.12
CA HIS A 92 -14.72 5.58 -1.31
C HIS A 92 -14.34 5.56 0.16
N GLU A 93 -15.09 6.27 1.00
CA GLU A 93 -15.01 6.23 2.46
C GLU A 93 -15.40 4.84 2.97
N ASP A 94 -14.58 3.84 2.66
CA ASP A 94 -14.65 2.58 3.36
C ASP A 94 -13.74 2.66 4.58
N ASN A 95 -14.34 2.58 5.77
CA ASN A 95 -13.62 2.58 7.06
C ASN A 95 -12.49 1.55 7.12
N THR A 96 -12.51 0.54 6.24
CA THR A 96 -11.46 -0.48 6.13
C THR A 96 -10.15 0.09 5.60
N GLU A 97 -10.20 1.09 4.70
CA GLU A 97 -8.99 1.77 4.23
C GLU A 97 -8.31 2.58 5.33
N ARG A 98 -9.11 3.21 6.19
CA ARG A 98 -8.59 3.89 7.40
C ARG A 98 -7.97 2.90 8.38
N VAL A 99 -8.54 1.71 8.53
CA VAL A 99 -7.98 0.65 9.39
C VAL A 99 -6.65 0.16 8.81
N ILE A 100 -6.59 -0.16 7.52
CA ILE A 100 -5.35 -0.60 6.86
C ILE A 100 -4.28 0.50 6.93
N THR A 101 -4.64 1.77 6.73
CA THR A 101 -3.72 2.90 6.83
C THR A 101 -3.19 3.11 8.26
N ARG A 102 -4.03 2.92 9.26
CA ARG A 102 -3.62 2.97 10.69
C ARG A 102 -2.77 1.79 11.12
N LEU A 103 -3.04 0.61 10.58
CA LEU A 103 -2.30 -0.62 10.89
C LEU A 103 -0.91 -0.65 10.24
N SER A 104 -0.67 0.13 9.21
CA SER A 104 0.56 0.12 8.42
C SER A 104 1.81 0.57 9.15
N HIS A 105 1.69 1.17 10.31
CA HIS A 105 2.81 1.51 11.20
C HIS A 105 3.00 0.50 12.36
N ASN A 106 2.22 -0.60 12.39
CA ASN A 106 2.24 -1.53 13.50
C ASN A 106 2.57 -2.97 13.04
N MET A 107 3.28 -3.70 13.90
CA MET A 107 3.51 -5.16 13.80
C MET A 107 2.22 -5.97 13.50
N LEU A 108 1.05 -5.41 13.81
CA LEU A 108 -0.26 -6.03 13.56
C LEU A 108 -0.56 -6.17 12.06
N THR A 109 -0.13 -5.22 11.22
CA THR A 109 -0.36 -5.31 9.75
C THR A 109 0.44 -6.44 9.12
N GLU A 110 1.69 -6.60 9.55
CA GLU A 110 2.55 -7.69 9.09
C GLU A 110 1.90 -9.04 9.43
N ARG A 111 1.46 -9.21 10.67
CA ARG A 111 0.79 -10.44 11.11
C ARG A 111 -0.51 -10.73 10.35
N ILE A 112 -1.31 -9.72 10.05
CA ILE A 112 -2.54 -9.88 9.25
C ILE A 112 -2.20 -10.31 7.83
N LEU A 113 -1.21 -9.69 7.21
CA LEU A 113 -0.79 -10.04 5.84
C LEU A 113 -0.19 -11.43 5.77
N GLU A 114 0.64 -11.83 6.75
CA GLU A 114 1.17 -13.19 6.88
C GLU A 114 0.03 -14.21 7.00
N GLU A 115 -0.91 -13.97 7.90
CA GLU A 115 -2.02 -14.89 8.10
C GLU A 115 -2.94 -14.98 6.88
N LEU A 116 -3.19 -13.86 6.19
CA LEU A 116 -3.93 -13.89 4.93
C LEU A 116 -3.17 -14.67 3.85
N TYR A 117 -1.86 -14.48 3.76
CA TYR A 117 -1.03 -15.19 2.80
C TYR A 117 -1.03 -16.71 3.06
N ASP A 118 -0.87 -17.11 4.32
CA ASP A 118 -0.80 -18.52 4.70
C ASP A 118 -2.14 -19.24 4.62
N LYS A 119 -3.19 -18.63 5.17
CA LYS A 119 -4.48 -19.29 5.36
C LYS A 119 -5.51 -18.96 4.29
N LYS A 120 -5.36 -17.80 3.62
CA LYS A 120 -6.39 -17.24 2.72
C LYS A 120 -5.77 -16.48 1.54
N LYS A 121 -4.88 -17.14 0.80
CA LYS A 121 -4.16 -16.54 -0.34
C LYS A 121 -5.05 -15.76 -1.32
N GLU A 122 -6.27 -16.24 -1.56
CA GLU A 122 -7.21 -15.56 -2.46
C GLU A 122 -7.64 -14.18 -1.95
N TRP A 123 -7.76 -14.01 -0.64
CA TRP A 123 -8.08 -12.73 -0.04
C TRP A 123 -6.86 -11.82 0.02
N TYR A 124 -5.68 -12.41 0.28
CA TYR A 124 -4.43 -11.69 0.24
C TYR A 124 -4.22 -10.99 -1.11
N TYR A 125 -4.34 -11.74 -2.22
CA TYR A 125 -4.15 -11.16 -3.55
C TYR A 125 -5.19 -10.08 -3.88
N VAL A 126 -6.45 -10.27 -3.51
CA VAL A 126 -7.49 -9.25 -3.71
C VAL A 126 -7.20 -7.98 -2.90
N ILE A 127 -6.74 -8.11 -1.65
CA ILE A 127 -6.33 -6.95 -0.83
C ILE A 127 -5.12 -6.26 -1.44
N MET A 128 -4.15 -7.02 -1.93
CA MET A 128 -2.98 -6.45 -2.60
C MET A 128 -3.36 -5.65 -3.84
N ASP A 129 -4.15 -6.23 -4.74
CA ASP A 129 -4.50 -5.60 -6.01
C ASP A 129 -5.38 -4.36 -5.81
N ILE A 130 -6.43 -4.46 -5.00
CA ILE A 130 -7.39 -3.37 -4.80
C ILE A 130 -6.89 -2.32 -3.81
N CYS A 131 -6.39 -2.74 -2.64
CA CYS A 131 -6.09 -1.81 -1.55
C CYS A 131 -4.67 -1.25 -1.61
N ILE A 132 -3.70 -2.03 -2.09
CA ILE A 132 -2.29 -1.63 -2.12
C ILE A 132 -1.91 -1.10 -3.50
N LEU A 133 -2.17 -1.87 -4.57
CA LEU A 133 -1.86 -1.47 -5.94
C LEU A 133 -2.90 -0.52 -6.55
N GLN A 134 -4.08 -0.41 -5.91
CA GLN A 134 -5.20 0.43 -6.35
C GLN A 134 -5.63 0.17 -7.80
N MET A 135 -5.64 -1.08 -8.18
CA MET A 135 -6.21 -1.50 -9.45
C MET A 135 -7.72 -1.27 -9.48
N SER A 136 -8.28 -0.99 -10.64
CA SER A 136 -9.72 -1.06 -10.84
C SER A 136 -10.22 -2.49 -10.63
N TYR A 137 -11.52 -2.67 -10.36
CA TYR A 137 -12.08 -4.01 -10.19
C TYR A 137 -11.91 -4.89 -11.43
N GLU A 138 -11.98 -4.28 -12.61
CA GLU A 138 -11.79 -4.94 -13.91
C GLU A 138 -10.35 -5.40 -14.11
N GLU A 139 -9.38 -4.53 -13.81
CA GLU A 139 -7.96 -4.86 -13.91
C GLU A 139 -7.57 -5.96 -12.92
N ALA A 140 -7.99 -5.84 -11.67
CA ALA A 140 -7.71 -6.83 -10.64
C ALA A 140 -8.37 -8.19 -10.93
N ALA A 141 -9.61 -8.20 -11.43
CA ALA A 141 -10.30 -9.40 -11.84
C ALA A 141 -9.57 -10.10 -12.99
N LYS A 142 -9.11 -9.33 -13.99
CA LYS A 142 -8.29 -9.84 -15.09
C LYS A 142 -6.93 -10.36 -14.61
N HIS A 143 -6.27 -9.64 -13.71
CA HIS A 143 -4.98 -10.04 -13.14
C HIS A 143 -5.09 -11.36 -12.36
N LEU A 144 -6.15 -11.53 -11.59
CA LEU A 144 -6.40 -12.74 -10.78
C LEU A 144 -7.12 -13.85 -11.56
N ASN A 145 -7.47 -13.61 -12.82
CA ASN A 145 -8.22 -14.53 -13.67
C ASN A 145 -9.53 -15.02 -13.03
N ILE A 146 -10.31 -14.08 -12.49
CA ILE A 146 -11.62 -14.32 -11.87
C ILE A 146 -12.65 -13.31 -12.41
N GLU A 147 -13.92 -13.60 -12.21
CA GLU A 147 -14.99 -12.64 -12.51
C GLU A 147 -15.01 -11.48 -11.51
N VAL A 148 -15.42 -10.29 -11.96
CA VAL A 148 -15.53 -9.10 -11.11
C VAL A 148 -16.46 -9.32 -9.90
N GLN A 149 -17.53 -10.09 -10.07
CA GLN A 149 -18.45 -10.43 -8.98
C GLN A 149 -17.77 -11.30 -7.91
N VAL A 150 -16.95 -12.27 -8.31
CA VAL A 150 -16.17 -13.10 -7.42
C VAL A 150 -15.13 -12.27 -6.67
N LEU A 151 -14.46 -11.37 -7.37
CA LEU A 151 -13.51 -10.42 -6.77
C LEU A 151 -14.18 -9.56 -5.69
N ARG A 152 -15.34 -8.96 -5.98
CA ARG A 152 -16.10 -8.16 -5.01
C ARG A 152 -16.49 -8.97 -3.77
N ALA A 153 -16.94 -10.21 -3.96
CA ALA A 153 -17.29 -11.10 -2.85
C ALA A 153 -16.06 -11.46 -1.98
N ARG A 154 -14.92 -11.74 -2.61
CA ARG A 154 -13.66 -12.02 -1.90
C ARG A 154 -13.18 -10.79 -1.14
N LEU A 155 -13.20 -9.61 -1.76
CA LEU A 155 -12.84 -8.33 -1.14
C LEU A 155 -13.70 -8.02 0.10
N TYR A 156 -15.02 -8.20 -0.02
CA TYR A 156 -15.94 -8.01 1.11
C TYR A 156 -15.60 -8.93 2.29
N ARG A 157 -15.37 -10.23 2.02
CA ARG A 157 -15.01 -11.19 3.06
C ARG A 157 -13.65 -10.88 3.70
N ALA A 158 -12.66 -10.50 2.88
CA ALA A 158 -11.33 -10.12 3.35
C ALA A 158 -11.39 -8.89 4.26
N ARG A 159 -12.12 -7.85 3.85
CA ARG A 159 -12.33 -6.63 4.66
C ARG A 159 -13.04 -6.92 5.97
N ARG A 160 -14.06 -7.78 5.94
CA ARG A 160 -14.76 -8.21 7.15
C ARG A 160 -13.85 -8.98 8.10
N TYR A 161 -13.00 -9.84 7.57
CA TYR A 161 -12.00 -10.58 8.35
C TYR A 161 -11.00 -9.63 9.01
N ILE A 162 -10.41 -8.71 8.26
CA ILE A 162 -9.46 -7.73 8.78
C ILE A 162 -10.10 -6.84 9.87
N ARG A 163 -11.34 -6.41 9.66
CA ARG A 163 -12.07 -5.57 10.65
C ARG A 163 -12.27 -6.29 11.98
N ASN A 164 -12.48 -7.60 11.97
CA ASN A 164 -12.72 -8.43 13.15
C ASN A 164 -11.43 -9.06 13.70
N TYR A 165 -10.29 -8.72 13.14
CA TYR A 165 -9.00 -9.23 13.59
C TYR A 165 -8.66 -8.61 14.95
N LYS A 166 -8.44 -9.46 15.95
CA LYS A 166 -8.10 -9.06 17.33
C LYS A 166 -6.66 -9.40 17.66
#